data_efc5295eaae4ab16d00db90ab6fae346
#
_entry.id   efc5295eaae4ab16d00db90ab6fae346
#
_cell.length_a   1.000
_cell.length_b   1.000
_cell.length_c   1.000
_cell.angle_alpha   90.00
_cell.angle_beta   90.00
_cell.angle_gamma   90.00
#
_symmetry.space_group_name_H-M   'P 1'
#
loop_
_entity.id
_entity.type
_entity.pdbx_description
1 polymer ?
#
loop_
_entity_poly.entity_id
_entity_poly.type
_entity_poly.pdbx_seq_one_letter_code
_entity_poly.pdbx_strand_id
1 'polypeptide(L)'
;METICLAPCKKNAARLAAHLVFIDESGFLLIPSVQKTWSPVGQTPILHHRYRHDRISAISGIAVSPKRFHCMLYCQLYEDNIQGEEVAVFLRHLLRQISGHLIVLLDNGKTHRSDSIVELLSRTSRLHLEPFPPYAPELNPDEGVWNHLKKTLANGRPDTKNELMDVLSDEICRIAASQNLLRGCIKQSDLPSFFP
;
A
#
# COMPACT_ATOMS: atom_id res chain seq x y z
N MET A 1 -9.79 -22.97 -12.02
CA MET A 1 -9.28 -21.69 -11.46
C MET A 1 -10.35 -20.64 -11.70
N GLU A 2 -11.10 -20.34 -10.68
CA GLU A 2 -12.22 -19.39 -10.75
C GLU A 2 -11.68 -18.00 -10.98
N THR A 3 -12.11 -17.40 -12.06
CA THR A 3 -11.86 -15.98 -12.39
C THR A 3 -12.64 -15.14 -11.39
N ILE A 4 -12.00 -14.90 -10.26
CA ILE A 4 -12.57 -14.32 -9.06
C ILE A 4 -13.01 -12.89 -9.33
N CYS A 5 -14.22 -12.67 -9.08
CA CYS A 5 -15.09 -11.54 -8.69
C CYS A 5 -14.56 -10.08 -8.77
N LEU A 6 -13.54 -9.76 -9.54
CA LEU A 6 -13.21 -8.38 -9.95
C LEU A 6 -14.10 -7.89 -11.11
N ALA A 7 -14.84 -8.79 -11.75
CA ALA A 7 -15.75 -8.43 -12.83
C ALA A 7 -16.90 -7.48 -12.42
N PRO A 8 -17.56 -7.68 -11.24
CA PRO A 8 -18.54 -6.72 -10.75
C PRO A 8 -17.90 -5.38 -10.41
N CYS A 9 -16.72 -5.39 -9.79
CA CYS A 9 -15.96 -4.20 -9.44
C CYS A 9 -15.62 -3.36 -10.68
N LYS A 10 -15.16 -4.00 -11.76
CA LYS A 10 -14.89 -3.33 -13.05
C LYS A 10 -16.13 -2.70 -13.66
N LYS A 11 -17.27 -3.40 -13.66
CA LYS A 11 -18.55 -2.87 -14.19
C LYS A 11 -19.04 -1.67 -13.36
N ASN A 12 -18.98 -1.77 -12.03
CA ASN A 12 -19.35 -0.68 -11.14
C ASN A 12 -18.40 0.52 -11.30
N ALA A 13 -17.10 0.28 -11.40
CA ALA A 13 -16.12 1.34 -11.62
C ALA A 13 -16.37 2.11 -12.93
N ALA A 14 -16.70 1.41 -14.00
CA ALA A 14 -17.03 2.04 -15.28
C ALA A 14 -18.34 2.84 -15.19
N ARG A 15 -19.39 2.28 -14.59
CA ARG A 15 -20.71 2.91 -14.42
C ARG A 15 -20.64 4.18 -13.58
N LEU A 16 -19.84 4.18 -12.51
CA LEU A 16 -19.69 5.30 -11.59
C LEU A 16 -18.59 6.27 -11.99
N ALA A 17 -17.84 6.00 -13.06
CA ALA A 17 -16.59 6.69 -13.39
C ALA A 17 -15.70 6.81 -12.15
N ALA A 18 -15.57 5.71 -11.40
CA ALA A 18 -14.90 5.67 -10.11
C ALA A 18 -13.39 5.48 -10.25
N HIS A 19 -12.65 6.08 -9.31
CA HIS A 19 -11.27 5.67 -9.04
C HIS A 19 -11.25 4.27 -8.42
N LEU A 20 -10.32 3.43 -8.86
CA LEU A 20 -9.99 2.19 -8.16
C LEU A 20 -8.84 2.49 -7.19
N VAL A 21 -8.99 2.13 -5.94
CA VAL A 21 -7.96 2.33 -4.92
C VAL A 21 -7.67 0.98 -4.28
N PHE A 22 -6.41 0.58 -4.32
CA PHE A 22 -5.93 -0.63 -3.68
C PHE A 22 -5.27 -0.21 -2.38
N ILE A 23 -5.68 -0.75 -1.25
CA ILE A 23 -5.15 -0.38 0.08
C ILE A 23 -4.51 -1.59 0.73
N ASP A 24 -3.42 -1.33 1.44
CA ASP A 24 -2.73 -2.32 2.28
C ASP A 24 -2.00 -1.68 3.45
N GLU A 25 -1.70 -2.47 4.48
CA GLU A 25 -0.90 -2.07 5.61
C GLU A 25 0.37 -2.92 5.72
N SER A 26 1.46 -2.28 6.12
CA SER A 26 2.73 -2.96 6.37
C SER A 26 3.44 -2.39 7.60
N GLY A 27 4.26 -3.23 8.24
CA GLY A 27 5.12 -2.82 9.34
C GLY A 27 6.59 -2.88 8.95
N PHE A 28 7.33 -1.85 9.35
CA PHE A 28 8.78 -1.74 9.14
C PHE A 28 9.48 -1.72 10.49
N LEU A 29 10.40 -2.64 10.68
CA LEU A 29 11.20 -2.75 11.89
C LEU A 29 12.58 -2.14 11.67
N LEU A 30 13.16 -1.59 12.73
CA LEU A 30 14.57 -1.17 12.72
C LEU A 30 15.55 -2.32 12.51
N ILE A 31 15.11 -3.57 12.75
CA ILE A 31 15.92 -4.75 12.46
C ILE A 31 16.00 -4.88 10.92
N PRO A 32 17.21 -4.73 10.34
CA PRO A 32 17.34 -4.74 8.89
C PRO A 32 17.00 -6.12 8.33
N SER A 33 16.25 -6.14 7.24
CA SER A 33 16.11 -7.33 6.40
C SER A 33 17.46 -7.59 5.73
N VAL A 34 18.11 -8.69 6.09
CA VAL A 34 19.39 -9.09 5.47
C VAL A 34 19.13 -9.68 4.09
N GLN A 35 19.64 -9.04 3.08
CA GLN A 35 19.61 -9.54 1.70
C GLN A 35 21.02 -9.86 1.18
N LYS A 36 21.07 -10.78 0.21
CA LYS A 36 22.34 -11.10 -0.47
C LYS A 36 22.88 -9.84 -1.15
N THR A 37 24.16 -9.55 -0.93
CA THR A 37 24.87 -8.44 -1.56
C THR A 37 26.19 -8.90 -2.15
N TRP A 38 26.76 -8.08 -3.01
CA TRP A 38 28.07 -8.35 -3.62
C TRP A 38 29.20 -7.94 -2.68
N SER A 39 30.25 -8.75 -2.65
CA SER A 39 31.46 -8.50 -1.88
C SER A 39 32.68 -9.02 -2.67
N PRO A 40 33.86 -8.46 -2.47
CA PRO A 40 35.09 -9.05 -3.00
C PRO A 40 35.25 -10.50 -2.56
N VAL A 41 35.87 -11.32 -3.43
CA VAL A 41 36.11 -12.73 -3.13
C VAL A 41 36.90 -12.87 -1.82
N GLY A 42 36.40 -13.70 -0.92
CA GLY A 42 37.04 -13.94 0.39
C GLY A 42 36.70 -12.91 1.48
N GLN A 43 35.84 -11.90 1.20
CA GLN A 43 35.43 -10.90 2.17
C GLN A 43 33.91 -11.01 2.40
N THR A 44 33.51 -11.61 3.51
CA THR A 44 32.09 -11.66 3.90
C THR A 44 31.68 -10.30 4.46
N PRO A 45 30.60 -9.67 3.93
CA PRO A 45 30.09 -8.42 4.48
C PRO A 45 29.61 -8.63 5.92
N ILE A 46 30.07 -7.78 6.83
CA ILE A 46 29.62 -7.79 8.21
C ILE A 46 28.63 -6.64 8.38
N LEU A 47 27.39 -6.97 8.71
CA LEU A 47 26.34 -5.99 9.03
C LEU A 47 26.26 -5.86 10.55
N HIS A 48 26.53 -4.67 11.05
CA HIS A 48 26.31 -4.34 12.45
C HIS A 48 24.91 -3.73 12.57
N HIS A 49 24.09 -4.24 13.44
CA HIS A 49 22.79 -3.64 13.73
C HIS A 49 22.54 -3.59 15.24
N ARG A 50 21.71 -2.65 15.66
CA ARG A 50 21.24 -2.58 17.05
C ARG A 50 19.91 -3.32 17.15
N TYR A 51 19.78 -4.20 18.12
CA TYR A 51 18.52 -4.87 18.44
C TYR A 51 17.57 -3.87 19.11
N ARG A 52 16.84 -3.11 18.31
CA ARG A 52 15.70 -2.30 18.76
C ARG A 52 14.46 -2.80 18.08
N HIS A 53 13.40 -3.04 18.86
CA HIS A 53 12.10 -3.46 18.37
C HIS A 53 11.22 -2.28 17.95
N ASP A 54 11.85 -1.13 17.69
CA ASP A 54 11.12 0.04 17.18
C ASP A 54 10.51 -0.28 15.81
N ARG A 55 9.27 0.11 15.65
CA ARG A 55 8.47 -0.18 14.47
C ARG A 55 7.81 1.10 13.95
N ILE A 56 7.70 1.21 12.64
CA ILE A 56 6.83 2.14 11.93
C ILE A 56 5.79 1.31 11.20
N SER A 57 4.52 1.66 11.36
CA SER A 57 3.43 1.09 10.56
C SER A 57 3.09 2.05 9.43
N ALA A 58 2.79 1.50 8.26
CA ALA A 58 2.40 2.27 7.10
C ALA A 58 1.07 1.74 6.55
N ILE A 59 0.20 2.64 6.12
CA ILE A 59 -0.94 2.34 5.27
C ILE A 59 -0.73 3.07 3.94
N SER A 60 -0.91 2.36 2.85
CA SER A 60 -0.83 2.96 1.52
C SER A 60 -2.06 2.65 0.68
N GLY A 61 -2.23 3.42 -0.38
CA GLY A 61 -3.26 3.19 -1.37
C GLY A 61 -2.81 3.65 -2.74
N ILE A 62 -2.72 2.71 -3.69
CA ILE A 62 -2.53 3.03 -5.10
C ILE A 62 -3.89 3.35 -5.71
N ALA A 63 -4.09 4.61 -6.07
CA ALA A 63 -5.31 5.07 -6.75
C ALA A 63 -5.10 5.13 -8.26
N VAL A 64 -6.01 4.52 -9.01
CA VAL A 64 -6.03 4.54 -10.48
C VAL A 64 -7.21 5.36 -10.95
N SER A 65 -6.94 6.35 -11.81
CA SER A 65 -7.96 7.26 -12.35
C SER A 65 -9.06 6.52 -13.12
N PRO A 66 -10.27 7.08 -13.26
CA PRO A 66 -11.38 6.44 -13.99
C PRO A 66 -11.04 6.05 -15.41
N LYS A 67 -10.25 6.86 -16.10
CA LYS A 67 -9.79 6.62 -17.48
C LYS A 67 -8.55 5.69 -17.56
N ARG A 68 -8.03 5.25 -16.42
CA ARG A 68 -6.85 4.35 -16.31
C ARG A 68 -5.53 4.93 -16.85
N PHE A 69 -5.41 6.26 -16.97
CA PHE A 69 -4.18 6.90 -17.45
C PHE A 69 -3.21 7.31 -16.34
N HIS A 70 -3.72 7.57 -15.15
CA HIS A 70 -2.91 8.07 -14.03
C HIS A 70 -3.04 7.18 -12.81
N CYS A 71 -1.90 6.95 -12.17
CA CYS A 71 -1.80 6.32 -10.87
C CYS A 71 -1.29 7.34 -9.86
N MET A 72 -1.80 7.29 -8.64
CA MET A 72 -1.38 8.11 -7.52
C MET A 72 -1.12 7.20 -6.32
N LEU A 73 -0.09 7.50 -5.55
CA LEU A 73 0.17 6.83 -4.28
C LEU A 73 -0.19 7.79 -3.14
N TYR A 74 -1.00 7.30 -2.24
CA TYR A 74 -1.27 7.92 -0.95
C TYR A 74 -0.67 7.04 0.13
N CYS A 75 0.02 7.62 1.09
CA CYS A 75 0.61 6.85 2.17
C CYS A 75 0.60 7.67 3.46
N GLN A 76 0.40 6.98 4.59
CA GLN A 76 0.55 7.56 5.93
C GLN A 76 1.40 6.62 6.78
N LEU A 77 2.28 7.21 7.58
CA LEU A 77 3.17 6.51 8.50
C LEU A 77 2.72 6.76 9.93
N TYR A 78 2.76 5.72 10.75
CA TYR A 78 2.35 5.75 12.14
C TYR A 78 3.44 5.11 13.01
N GLU A 79 3.64 5.67 14.19
CA GLU A 79 4.57 5.12 15.18
C GLU A 79 3.99 3.90 15.91
N ASP A 80 2.67 3.78 15.92
CA ASP A 80 1.90 2.72 16.54
C ASP A 80 1.28 1.76 15.50
N ASN A 81 0.60 0.75 16.00
CA ASN A 81 -0.13 -0.18 15.15
C ASN A 81 -1.36 0.50 14.51
N ILE A 82 -1.57 0.23 13.24
CA ILE A 82 -2.77 0.67 12.53
C ILE A 82 -3.95 -0.20 12.95
N GLN A 83 -5.03 0.46 13.36
CA GLN A 83 -6.30 -0.14 13.71
C GLN A 83 -7.42 0.46 12.85
N GLY A 84 -8.66 0.12 13.13
CA GLY A 84 -9.79 0.58 12.33
C GLY A 84 -9.98 2.10 12.31
N GLU A 85 -9.54 2.81 13.36
CA GLU A 85 -9.61 4.27 13.40
C GLU A 85 -8.63 4.90 12.41
N GLU A 86 -7.37 4.42 12.37
CA GLU A 86 -6.36 4.90 11.43
C GLU A 86 -6.77 4.62 9.98
N VAL A 87 -7.36 3.45 9.73
CA VAL A 87 -7.92 3.12 8.40
C VAL A 87 -9.05 4.09 8.04
N ALA A 88 -9.96 4.40 8.98
CA ALA A 88 -11.03 5.36 8.74
C ALA A 88 -10.49 6.79 8.50
N VAL A 89 -9.41 7.19 9.20
CA VAL A 89 -8.70 8.46 8.96
C VAL A 89 -8.13 8.49 7.56
N PHE A 90 -7.48 7.41 7.13
CA PHE A 90 -6.90 7.29 5.80
C PHE A 90 -7.99 7.33 4.70
N LEU A 91 -9.09 6.63 4.87
CA LEU A 91 -10.23 6.69 3.94
C LEU A 91 -10.83 8.09 3.85
N ARG A 92 -10.95 8.81 4.97
CA ARG A 92 -11.37 10.24 4.98
C ARG A 92 -10.38 11.12 4.23
N HIS A 93 -9.08 10.86 4.37
CA HIS A 93 -8.05 11.56 3.62
C HIS A 93 -8.23 11.34 2.11
N LEU A 94 -8.38 10.10 1.66
CA LEU A 94 -8.63 9.77 0.25
C LEU A 94 -9.86 10.49 -0.31
N LEU A 95 -10.97 10.49 0.45
CA LEU A 95 -12.21 11.19 0.06
C LEU A 95 -12.04 12.71 -0.09
N ARG A 96 -11.09 13.32 0.60
CA ARG A 96 -10.76 14.75 0.47
C ARG A 96 -9.86 15.02 -0.73
N GLN A 97 -8.92 14.13 -1.01
CA GLN A 97 -7.95 14.31 -2.08
C GLN A 97 -8.48 13.90 -3.46
N ILE A 98 -9.38 12.91 -3.50
CA ILE A 98 -9.90 12.34 -4.74
C ILE A 98 -11.36 12.76 -4.92
N SER A 99 -11.65 13.41 -6.02
CA SER A 99 -13.04 13.75 -6.40
C SER A 99 -13.76 12.55 -7.04
N GLY A 100 -15.09 12.55 -6.98
CA GLY A 100 -15.91 11.47 -7.56
C GLY A 100 -16.02 10.24 -6.66
N HIS A 101 -16.42 9.11 -7.24
CA HIS A 101 -16.57 7.86 -6.51
C HIS A 101 -15.24 7.12 -6.36
N LEU A 102 -15.06 6.47 -5.22
CA LEU A 102 -13.94 5.59 -4.92
C LEU A 102 -14.47 4.17 -4.72
N ILE A 103 -13.88 3.23 -5.43
CA ILE A 103 -14.02 1.80 -5.14
C ILE A 103 -12.69 1.38 -4.55
N VAL A 104 -12.71 1.08 -3.26
CA VAL A 104 -11.53 0.72 -2.48
C VAL A 104 -11.49 -0.80 -2.33
N LEU A 105 -10.42 -1.40 -2.80
CA LEU A 105 -10.12 -2.82 -2.64
C LEU A 105 -9.14 -2.97 -1.47
N LEU A 106 -9.50 -3.83 -0.53
CA LEU A 106 -8.74 -4.06 0.70
C LEU A 106 -8.89 -5.53 1.12
N ASP A 107 -8.05 -5.98 2.02
CA ASP A 107 -8.15 -7.33 2.53
C ASP A 107 -9.36 -7.51 3.47
N ASN A 108 -9.61 -8.75 3.90
CA ASN A 108 -10.70 -9.10 4.82
C ASN A 108 -10.32 -8.92 6.30
N GLY A 109 -9.33 -8.08 6.62
CA GLY A 109 -8.89 -7.82 7.99
C GLY A 109 -10.02 -7.33 8.91
N LYS A 110 -9.93 -7.68 10.19
CA LYS A 110 -10.92 -7.22 11.19
C LYS A 110 -10.92 -5.70 11.35
N THR A 111 -9.79 -5.07 11.15
CA THR A 111 -9.60 -3.61 11.18
C THR A 111 -10.53 -2.89 10.20
N HIS A 112 -10.82 -3.53 9.06
CA HIS A 112 -11.65 -2.96 7.98
C HIS A 112 -13.17 -3.06 8.25
N ARG A 113 -13.56 -3.62 9.39
CA ARG A 113 -14.96 -3.75 9.81
C ARG A 113 -15.25 -3.00 11.12
N SER A 114 -14.43 -2.00 11.46
CA SER A 114 -14.59 -1.21 12.67
C SER A 114 -15.80 -0.29 12.59
N ASP A 115 -16.31 0.09 13.76
CA ASP A 115 -17.44 1.02 13.86
C ASP A 115 -17.15 2.36 13.17
N SER A 116 -15.91 2.85 13.24
CA SER A 116 -15.47 4.08 12.59
C SER A 116 -15.59 4.02 11.07
N ILE A 117 -15.36 2.85 10.47
CA ILE A 117 -15.54 2.64 9.03
C ILE A 117 -17.03 2.53 8.68
N VAL A 118 -17.81 1.81 9.48
CA VAL A 118 -19.26 1.72 9.29
C VAL A 118 -19.90 3.11 9.36
N GLU A 119 -19.51 3.92 10.34
CA GLU A 119 -19.95 5.30 10.46
C GLU A 119 -19.57 6.15 9.24
N LEU A 120 -18.32 6.01 8.76
CA LEU A 120 -17.87 6.71 7.56
C LEU A 120 -18.70 6.35 6.34
N LEU A 121 -18.99 5.06 6.13
CA LEU A 121 -19.81 4.58 5.01
C LEU A 121 -21.24 5.12 5.08
N SER A 122 -21.80 5.26 6.27
CA SER A 122 -23.15 5.83 6.44
C SER A 122 -23.25 7.31 6.07
N ARG A 123 -22.12 8.04 6.12
CA ARG A 123 -22.04 9.49 5.85
C ARG A 123 -21.74 9.85 4.42
N THR A 124 -21.36 8.88 3.57
CA THR A 124 -20.99 9.17 2.17
C THR A 124 -21.42 8.06 1.24
N SER A 125 -22.03 8.43 0.10
CA SER A 125 -22.35 7.52 -0.99
C SER A 125 -21.23 7.38 -2.01
N ARG A 126 -20.11 8.11 -1.83
CA ARG A 126 -18.97 8.11 -2.76
C ARG A 126 -18.00 6.98 -2.52
N LEU A 127 -18.00 6.36 -1.33
CA LEU A 127 -17.06 5.33 -0.93
C LEU A 127 -17.71 3.95 -1.03
N HIS A 128 -17.07 3.06 -1.75
CA HIS A 128 -17.47 1.67 -1.91
C HIS A 128 -16.29 0.80 -1.52
N LEU A 129 -16.48 -0.07 -0.53
CA LEU A 129 -15.45 -1.02 -0.08
C LEU A 129 -15.73 -2.39 -0.71
N GLU A 130 -14.72 -2.95 -1.33
CA GLU A 130 -14.78 -4.26 -1.98
C GLU A 130 -13.63 -5.13 -1.44
N PRO A 131 -13.91 -6.27 -0.83
CA PRO A 131 -12.85 -7.11 -0.31
C PRO A 131 -12.09 -7.83 -1.43
N PHE A 132 -10.78 -7.98 -1.27
CA PHE A 132 -10.03 -8.95 -2.04
C PHE A 132 -10.48 -10.37 -1.70
N PRO A 133 -10.28 -11.32 -2.63
CA PRO A 133 -10.44 -12.73 -2.31
C PRO A 133 -9.56 -13.13 -1.12
N PRO A 134 -10.02 -14.03 -0.26
CA PRO A 134 -9.19 -14.53 0.83
C PRO A 134 -7.89 -15.16 0.31
N TYR A 135 -6.79 -14.91 0.99
CA TYR A 135 -5.47 -15.49 0.67
C TYR A 135 -4.95 -15.19 -0.75
N ALA A 136 -5.21 -14.01 -1.26
CA ALA A 136 -4.75 -13.58 -2.58
C ALA A 136 -3.92 -12.26 -2.52
N PRO A 137 -2.80 -12.22 -1.78
CA PRO A 137 -1.96 -11.02 -1.70
C PRO A 137 -1.36 -10.64 -3.06
N GLU A 138 -1.17 -11.62 -3.96
CA GLU A 138 -0.70 -11.40 -5.33
C GLU A 138 -1.61 -10.49 -6.16
N LEU A 139 -2.87 -10.32 -5.75
CA LEU A 139 -3.80 -9.39 -6.38
C LEU A 139 -3.63 -7.95 -5.88
N ASN A 140 -2.92 -7.72 -4.76
CA ASN A 140 -2.76 -6.39 -4.21
C ASN A 140 -1.48 -5.71 -4.75
N PRO A 141 -1.60 -4.66 -5.59
CA PRO A 141 -0.43 -3.97 -6.14
C PRO A 141 0.39 -3.20 -5.08
N ASP A 142 -0.17 -2.91 -3.90
CA ASP A 142 0.58 -2.30 -2.79
C ASP A 142 1.71 -3.19 -2.27
N GLU A 143 1.63 -4.52 -2.46
CA GLU A 143 2.77 -5.42 -2.21
C GLU A 143 4.01 -5.02 -3.02
N GLY A 144 3.83 -4.48 -4.23
CA GLY A 144 4.90 -3.91 -5.03
C GLY A 144 5.55 -2.70 -4.35
N VAL A 145 4.76 -1.82 -3.74
CA VAL A 145 5.25 -0.67 -2.96
C VAL A 145 6.06 -1.16 -1.77
N TRP A 146 5.53 -2.12 -1.01
CA TRP A 146 6.24 -2.70 0.14
C TRP A 146 7.55 -3.35 -0.26
N ASN A 147 7.60 -4.02 -1.39
CA ASN A 147 8.82 -4.62 -1.92
C ASN A 147 9.88 -3.56 -2.26
N HIS A 148 9.49 -2.40 -2.81
CA HIS A 148 10.41 -1.29 -3.03
C HIS A 148 10.95 -0.75 -1.70
N LEU A 149 10.09 -0.45 -0.73
CA LEU A 149 10.48 0.05 0.58
C LEU A 149 11.39 -0.95 1.32
N LYS A 150 11.03 -2.23 1.36
CA LYS A 150 11.84 -3.28 1.99
C LYS A 150 13.21 -3.44 1.33
N LYS A 151 13.30 -3.28 0.01
CA LYS A 151 14.58 -3.31 -0.72
C LYS A 151 15.48 -2.12 -0.37
N THR A 152 14.90 -0.93 -0.25
CA THR A 152 15.65 0.28 0.14
C THR A 152 16.18 0.15 1.57
N LEU A 153 15.41 -0.44 2.47
CA LEU A 153 15.82 -0.70 3.85
C LEU A 153 16.76 -1.91 4.00
N ALA A 154 16.84 -2.76 2.98
CA ALA A 154 17.67 -3.97 3.03
C ALA A 154 19.15 -3.60 3.09
N ASN A 155 19.89 -4.23 4.05
CA ASN A 155 21.30 -3.93 4.33
C ASN A 155 21.56 -2.44 4.67
N GLY A 156 20.52 -1.61 4.74
CA GLY A 156 20.58 -0.22 5.16
C GLY A 156 20.64 -0.11 6.69
N ARG A 157 20.87 1.10 7.18
CA ARG A 157 21.07 1.36 8.60
C ARG A 157 20.34 2.60 9.05
N PRO A 158 19.00 2.59 9.16
CA PRO A 158 18.43 3.52 10.10
C PRO A 158 18.81 3.03 11.49
N ASP A 159 19.58 3.82 12.22
CA ASP A 159 19.97 3.52 13.59
C ASP A 159 18.91 3.97 14.61
N THR A 160 18.00 4.81 14.15
CA THR A 160 16.93 5.40 14.97
C THR A 160 15.57 5.31 14.26
N LYS A 161 14.49 5.40 15.06
CA LYS A 161 13.13 5.45 14.55
C LYS A 161 12.89 6.67 13.62
N ASN A 162 13.50 7.81 13.95
CA ASN A 162 13.40 9.01 13.13
C ASN A 162 14.08 8.82 11.76
N GLU A 163 15.28 8.26 11.73
CA GLU A 163 15.95 7.94 10.47
C GLU A 163 15.16 6.92 9.64
N LEU A 164 14.52 5.93 10.28
CA LEU A 164 13.64 4.99 9.59
C LEU A 164 12.44 5.72 8.96
N MET A 165 11.85 6.66 9.72
CA MET A 165 10.74 7.49 9.23
C MET A 165 11.17 8.33 8.03
N ASP A 166 12.35 8.96 8.08
CA ASP A 166 12.89 9.80 7.01
C ASP A 166 13.15 8.96 5.74
N VAL A 167 13.83 7.82 5.88
CA VAL A 167 14.11 6.91 4.75
C VAL A 167 12.82 6.42 4.11
N LEU A 168 11.82 6.03 4.90
CA LEU A 168 10.53 5.61 4.38
C LEU A 168 9.83 6.75 3.66
N SER A 169 9.83 7.96 4.23
CA SER A 169 9.18 9.14 3.65
C SER A 169 9.80 9.53 2.31
N ASP A 170 11.13 9.55 2.22
CA ASP A 170 11.86 9.87 0.99
C ASP A 170 11.56 8.85 -0.12
N GLU A 171 11.57 7.58 0.22
CA GLU A 171 11.32 6.52 -0.75
C GLU A 171 9.85 6.50 -1.21
N ILE A 172 8.89 6.74 -0.31
CA ILE A 172 7.47 6.90 -0.63
C ILE A 172 7.29 8.08 -1.61
N CYS A 173 7.92 9.23 -1.34
CA CYS A 173 7.88 10.37 -2.25
C CYS A 173 8.46 10.04 -3.63
N ARG A 174 9.56 9.28 -3.68
CA ARG A 174 10.19 8.83 -4.92
C ARG A 174 9.28 7.91 -5.73
N ILE A 175 8.63 6.95 -5.06
CA ILE A 175 7.67 6.05 -5.71
C ILE A 175 6.45 6.83 -6.20
N ALA A 176 5.89 7.70 -5.37
CA ALA A 176 4.72 8.51 -5.70
C ALA A 176 4.94 9.42 -6.93
N ALA A 177 6.16 9.94 -7.10
CA ALA A 177 6.55 10.78 -8.23
C ALA A 177 6.70 9.99 -9.55
N SER A 178 6.75 8.65 -9.52
CA SER A 178 7.05 7.82 -10.68
C SER A 178 5.85 7.02 -11.18
N GLN A 179 5.22 7.49 -12.27
CA GLN A 179 4.15 6.75 -12.94
C GLN A 179 4.59 5.35 -13.40
N ASN A 180 5.87 5.21 -13.80
CA ASN A 180 6.40 3.93 -14.24
C ASN A 180 6.50 2.92 -13.09
N LEU A 181 6.93 3.35 -11.90
CA LEU A 181 6.98 2.49 -10.72
C LEU A 181 5.57 2.05 -10.30
N LEU A 182 4.63 2.99 -10.19
CA LEU A 182 3.25 2.69 -9.80
C LEU A 182 2.56 1.74 -10.79
N ARG A 183 2.71 1.99 -12.08
CA ARG A 183 2.21 1.07 -13.12
C ARG A 183 2.93 -0.28 -13.07
N GLY A 184 4.21 -0.29 -12.73
CA GLY A 184 4.99 -1.51 -12.52
C GLY A 184 4.42 -2.37 -11.40
N CYS A 185 4.10 -1.77 -10.25
CA CYS A 185 3.46 -2.46 -9.13
C CYS A 185 2.12 -3.12 -9.55
N ILE A 186 1.28 -2.35 -10.30
CA ILE A 186 0.00 -2.87 -10.79
C ILE A 186 0.19 -4.00 -11.82
N LYS A 187 1.19 -3.87 -12.71
CA LYS A 187 1.47 -4.90 -13.72
C LYS A 187 2.08 -6.18 -13.15
N GLN A 188 2.78 -6.08 -12.04
CA GLN A 188 3.37 -7.22 -11.34
C GLN A 188 2.36 -7.99 -10.49
N SER A 189 1.24 -7.37 -10.14
CA SER A 189 0.14 -8.06 -9.49
C SER A 189 -0.63 -8.92 -10.51
N ASP A 190 -1.27 -9.99 -10.03
CA ASP A 190 -2.08 -10.89 -10.87
C ASP A 190 -3.46 -10.30 -11.21
N LEU A 191 -3.58 -8.98 -11.11
CA LEU A 191 -4.77 -8.27 -11.54
C LEU A 191 -4.96 -8.38 -13.06
N PRO A 192 -6.20 -8.60 -13.53
CA PRO A 192 -6.48 -8.55 -14.96
C PRO A 192 -6.07 -7.18 -15.52
N SER A 193 -5.36 -7.15 -16.64
CA SER A 193 -4.96 -5.89 -17.29
C SER A 193 -6.15 -4.95 -17.46
N PHE A 194 -6.00 -3.71 -17.00
CA PHE A 194 -7.00 -2.67 -17.12
C PHE A 194 -6.40 -1.31 -17.53
N PHE A 195 -5.12 -1.28 -17.86
CA PHE A 195 -4.52 -0.16 -18.56
C PHE A 195 -4.78 -0.28 -20.06
N PRO A 196 -5.02 0.85 -20.74
CA PRO A 196 -5.13 0.87 -22.20
C PRO A 196 -3.81 0.50 -22.87
#